data_fdc92a2a30188cf9844893d1e2cff36e
#
_entry.id   fdc92a2a30188cf9844893d1e2cff36e
#
_cell.length_a   1.000
_cell.length_b   1.000
_cell.length_c   1.000
_cell.angle_alpha   90.00
_cell.angle_beta   90.00
_cell.angle_gamma   90.00
#
_symmetry.space_group_name_H-M   'P 1'
#
loop_
_entity.id
_entity.type
_entity.pdbx_description
1 polymer ?
#
loop_
_entity_poly.entity_id
_entity_poly.type
_entity_poly.pdbx_seq_one_letter_code
_entity_poly.pdbx_strand_id
1 'polypeptide(L)'
;MQQDMATLQEDIEQREFSATSGGGAVTVTVDGKHTVKSIKINPEIIDPDDAEMLEDLVTVAINEAIGNAIKTSEEEMGAITGGLNMPGLF
;
A
#
# COMPACT_ATOMS: atom_id res chain seq x y z
N MET A 1 1.27 -20.59 -17.73
CA MET A 1 0.33 -19.49 -17.74
C MET A 1 -0.32 -19.29 -16.40
N GLN A 2 -1.09 -20.25 -15.91
CA GLN A 2 -1.65 -20.14 -14.58
C GLN A 2 -0.59 -20.02 -13.51
N GLN A 3 0.50 -20.73 -13.69
CA GLN A 3 1.61 -20.67 -12.74
C GLN A 3 2.23 -19.28 -12.70
N ASP A 4 2.33 -18.63 -13.84
CA ASP A 4 2.92 -17.30 -13.90
C ASP A 4 2.07 -16.30 -13.14
N MET A 5 0.75 -16.40 -13.29
CA MET A 5 -0.16 -15.51 -12.57
C MET A 5 -0.12 -15.80 -11.08
N ALA A 6 -0.11 -17.08 -10.70
CA ALA A 6 -0.07 -17.44 -9.29
C ALA A 6 1.24 -17.00 -8.65
N THR A 7 2.36 -17.18 -9.36
CA THR A 7 3.66 -16.76 -8.85
C THR A 7 3.74 -15.25 -8.69
N LEU A 8 3.21 -14.50 -9.65
CA LEU A 8 3.18 -13.06 -9.55
C LEU A 8 2.31 -12.61 -8.39
N GLN A 9 1.16 -13.24 -8.22
CA GLN A 9 0.27 -12.90 -7.14
C GLN A 9 0.93 -13.15 -5.79
N GLU A 10 1.60 -14.27 -5.63
CA GLU A 10 2.34 -14.57 -4.41
C GLU A 10 3.44 -13.54 -4.17
N ASP A 11 4.16 -13.18 -5.22
CA ASP A 11 5.22 -12.19 -5.11
C ASP A 11 4.68 -10.85 -4.65
N ILE A 12 3.57 -10.42 -5.24
CA ILE A 12 2.93 -9.17 -4.84
C ILE A 12 2.46 -9.23 -3.39
N GLU A 13 1.88 -10.35 -2.99
CA GLU A 13 1.38 -10.51 -1.63
C GLU A 13 2.48 -10.45 -0.59
N GLN A 14 3.69 -10.83 -0.96
CA GLN A 14 4.84 -10.80 -0.06
C GLN A 14 5.59 -9.48 -0.09
N ARG A 15 5.36 -8.65 -1.09
CA ARG A 15 6.01 -7.35 -1.18
C ARG A 15 5.48 -6.42 -0.11
N GLU A 16 6.34 -5.46 0.23
CA GLU A 16 5.96 -4.44 1.18
C GLU A 16 5.84 -3.11 0.48
N PHE A 17 4.83 -2.37 0.86
CA PHE A 17 4.55 -1.05 0.32
C PHE A 17 4.50 -0.08 1.48
N SER A 18 5.19 1.04 1.34
CA SER A 18 5.27 2.03 2.41
C SER A 18 4.72 3.36 1.95
N ALA A 19 4.23 4.12 2.89
CA ALA A 19 3.81 5.49 2.66
C ALA A 19 4.07 6.30 3.91
N THR A 20 4.22 7.60 3.73
CA THR A 20 4.49 8.51 4.83
C THR A 20 3.47 9.64 4.84
N SER A 21 3.33 10.26 5.98
CA SER A 21 2.53 11.48 6.11
C SER A 21 3.21 12.41 7.10
N GLY A 22 2.75 13.66 7.12
CA GLY A 22 3.31 14.64 8.04
C GLY A 22 4.78 14.94 7.78
N GLY A 23 5.21 14.93 6.52
CA GLY A 23 6.61 15.20 6.21
C GLY A 23 7.54 14.08 6.62
N GLY A 24 7.03 12.85 6.68
CA GLY A 24 7.83 11.70 7.09
C GLY A 24 7.70 11.38 8.57
N ALA A 25 6.83 12.09 9.28
CA ALA A 25 6.65 11.87 10.70
C ALA A 25 6.00 10.53 10.99
N VAL A 26 5.16 10.06 10.09
CA VAL A 26 4.50 8.76 10.21
C VAL A 26 4.83 7.94 8.97
N THR A 27 5.29 6.71 9.17
CA THR A 27 5.56 5.78 8.08
C THR A 27 4.79 4.49 8.34
N VAL A 28 4.01 4.07 7.34
CA VAL A 28 3.24 2.84 7.43
C VAL A 28 3.74 1.89 6.34
N THR A 29 3.92 0.63 6.70
CA THR A 29 4.28 -0.42 5.76
C THR A 29 3.18 -1.47 5.75
N VAL A 30 2.71 -1.83 4.55
CA VAL A 30 1.71 -2.88 4.36
C VAL A 30 2.25 -3.90 3.37
N ASP A 31 1.68 -5.10 3.39
CA ASP A 31 2.02 -6.09 2.36
C ASP A 31 0.98 -6.06 1.24
N GLY A 32 1.20 -6.90 0.24
CA GLY A 32 0.28 -6.96 -0.90
C GLY A 32 -1.10 -7.50 -0.56
N LYS A 33 -1.27 -8.07 0.62
CA LYS A 33 -2.58 -8.50 1.10
C LYS A 33 -3.28 -7.39 1.87
N HIS A 34 -2.69 -6.21 1.89
CA HIS A 34 -3.23 -5.05 2.59
C HIS A 34 -3.19 -5.20 4.10
N THR A 35 -2.26 -6.01 4.59
CA THR A 35 -2.04 -6.15 6.03
C THR A 35 -1.00 -5.13 6.46
N VAL A 36 -1.31 -4.37 7.49
CA VAL A 36 -0.35 -3.42 8.05
C VAL A 36 0.74 -4.21 8.77
N LYS A 37 1.97 -4.06 8.30
CA LYS A 37 3.11 -4.77 8.88
C LYS A 37 3.78 -3.96 9.97
N SER A 38 3.86 -2.66 9.80
CA SER A 38 4.46 -1.80 10.80
C SER A 38 3.98 -0.37 10.66
N ILE A 39 4.02 0.34 11.75
CA ILE A 39 3.75 1.77 11.80
C ILE A 39 4.87 2.38 12.62
N LYS A 40 5.57 3.35 12.03
CA LYS A 40 6.63 4.08 12.74
C LYS A 40 6.21 5.52 12.87
N ILE A 41 6.28 6.03 14.08
CA ILE A 41 5.87 7.38 14.39
C ILE A 41 7.04 8.09 15.05
N ASN A 42 7.36 9.29 14.52
CA ASN A 42 8.38 10.11 15.15
C ASN A 42 7.85 10.59 16.51
N PRO A 43 8.55 10.24 17.61
CA PRO A 43 8.06 10.62 18.94
C PRO A 43 7.89 12.12 19.13
N GLU A 44 8.63 12.90 18.37
CA GLU A 44 8.57 14.35 18.51
C GLU A 44 7.22 14.95 18.14
N ILE A 45 6.45 14.24 17.30
CA ILE A 45 5.12 14.73 16.91
C ILE A 45 4.02 14.21 17.82
N ILE A 46 4.35 13.33 18.76
CA ILE A 46 3.33 12.79 19.64
C ILE A 46 2.99 13.82 20.70
N ASP A 47 1.80 14.34 20.61
CA ASP A 47 1.30 15.37 21.54
C ASP A 47 0.00 14.85 22.17
N PRO A 48 0.02 14.57 23.48
CA PRO A 48 -1.20 14.08 24.13
C PRO A 48 -2.36 15.05 24.04
N ASP A 49 -2.07 16.32 23.85
CA ASP A 49 -3.13 17.32 23.73
C ASP A 49 -3.67 17.44 22.30
N ASP A 50 -3.04 16.76 21.36
CA ASP A 50 -3.48 16.80 19.96
C ASP A 50 -3.41 15.40 19.35
N ALA A 51 -4.08 14.47 19.99
CA ALA A 51 -4.12 13.09 19.51
C ALA A 51 -4.82 12.98 18.16
N GLU A 52 -5.74 13.90 17.89
CA GLU A 52 -6.49 13.90 16.64
C GLU A 52 -5.58 14.10 15.43
N MET A 53 -4.58 14.97 15.56
CA MET A 53 -3.61 15.17 14.50
C MET A 53 -2.89 13.86 14.19
N LEU A 54 -2.47 13.14 15.23
CA LEU A 54 -1.77 11.87 15.04
C LEU A 54 -2.68 10.83 14.38
N GLU A 55 -3.93 10.78 14.80
CA GLU A 55 -4.90 9.87 14.21
C GLU A 55 -5.07 10.13 12.72
N ASP A 56 -5.15 11.40 12.35
CA ASP A 56 -5.30 11.77 10.94
C ASP A 56 -4.07 11.39 10.13
N LEU A 57 -2.88 11.65 10.67
CA LEU A 57 -1.64 11.33 9.96
C LEU A 57 -1.51 9.82 9.75
N VAL A 58 -1.84 9.03 10.76
CA VAL A 58 -1.79 7.57 10.65
C VAL A 58 -2.79 7.09 9.61
N THR A 59 -4.00 7.64 9.64
CA THR A 59 -5.06 7.26 8.70
C THR A 59 -4.64 7.54 7.26
N VAL A 60 -4.08 8.72 7.01
CA VAL A 60 -3.63 9.08 5.67
C VAL A 60 -2.52 8.15 5.21
N ALA A 61 -1.54 7.87 6.07
CA ALA A 61 -0.43 7.01 5.70
C ALA A 61 -0.90 5.58 5.40
N ILE A 62 -1.82 5.04 6.20
CA ILE A 62 -2.36 3.70 5.97
C ILE A 62 -3.09 3.65 4.62
N ASN A 63 -3.96 4.59 4.37
CA ASN A 63 -4.73 4.61 3.14
C ASN A 63 -3.83 4.75 1.93
N GLU A 64 -2.79 5.56 2.03
CA GLU A 64 -1.87 5.76 0.93
C GLU A 64 -1.03 4.49 0.69
N ALA A 65 -0.57 3.83 1.74
CA ALA A 65 0.20 2.60 1.59
C ALA A 65 -0.65 1.50 0.95
N ILE A 66 -1.88 1.35 1.39
CA ILE A 66 -2.81 0.37 0.81
C ILE A 66 -3.09 0.73 -0.65
N GLY A 67 -3.29 2.01 -0.93
CA GLY A 67 -3.51 2.47 -2.29
C GLY A 67 -2.34 2.14 -3.21
N ASN A 68 -1.11 2.29 -2.71
CA ASN A 68 0.08 1.94 -3.47
C ASN A 68 0.13 0.44 -3.76
N ALA A 69 -0.24 -0.39 -2.78
CA ALA A 69 -0.28 -1.83 -2.97
C ALA A 69 -1.31 -2.23 -4.02
N ILE A 70 -2.49 -1.63 -3.97
CA ILE A 70 -3.54 -1.90 -4.93
C ILE A 70 -3.10 -1.48 -6.33
N LYS A 71 -2.55 -0.28 -6.44
CA LYS A 71 -2.12 0.26 -7.72
C LYS A 71 -1.05 -0.62 -8.35
N THR A 72 -0.04 -1.03 -7.57
CA THR A 72 1.02 -1.87 -8.08
C THR A 72 0.47 -3.23 -8.52
N SER A 73 -0.42 -3.81 -7.73
CA SER A 73 -1.04 -5.08 -8.08
C SER A 73 -1.79 -4.97 -9.41
N GLU A 74 -2.58 -3.92 -9.57
CA GLU A 74 -3.34 -3.72 -10.80
C GLU A 74 -2.41 -3.53 -12.00
N GLU A 75 -1.34 -2.74 -11.84
CA GLU A 75 -0.40 -2.50 -12.91
C GLU A 75 0.31 -3.78 -13.34
N GLU A 76 0.77 -4.58 -12.39
CA GLU A 76 1.52 -5.79 -12.72
C GLU A 76 0.62 -6.90 -13.23
N MET A 77 -0.56 -7.05 -12.66
CA MET A 77 -1.52 -8.03 -13.17
C MET A 77 -2.00 -7.61 -14.57
N GLY A 78 -2.19 -6.31 -14.76
CA GLY A 78 -2.54 -5.79 -16.08
C GLY A 78 -1.47 -6.02 -17.11
N ALA A 79 -0.19 -5.97 -16.72
CA ALA A 79 0.90 -6.23 -17.65
C ALA A 79 0.88 -7.67 -18.14
N ILE A 80 0.51 -8.63 -17.29
CA ILE A 80 0.42 -10.03 -17.70
C ILE A 80 -0.79 -10.26 -18.60
N THR A 81 -1.90 -9.65 -18.29
CA THR A 81 -3.14 -9.83 -19.04
C THR A 81 -3.36 -8.74 -20.08
N GLY A 82 -2.40 -7.83 -20.21
CA GLY A 82 -2.57 -6.64 -21.03
C GLY A 82 -2.94 -6.90 -22.47
N GLY A 83 -2.39 -7.98 -23.02
CA GLY A 83 -2.71 -8.34 -24.38
C GLY A 83 -4.14 -8.82 -24.55
N LEU A 84 -4.72 -9.31 -23.46
CA LEU A 84 -6.08 -9.82 -23.47
C LEU A 84 -7.08 -8.81 -22.98
N ASN A 85 -6.61 -7.94 -22.12
CA ASN A 85 -7.47 -6.96 -21.49
C ASN A 85 -7.56 -5.73 -22.35
N MET A 86 -8.63 -5.63 -23.07
CA MET A 86 -8.86 -4.47 -23.92
C MET A 86 -9.72 -3.50 -23.14
N PRO A 87 -9.22 -2.30 -22.93
CA PRO A 87 -10.00 -1.33 -22.17
C PRO A 87 -11.39 -1.09 -22.75
N GLY A 88 -11.51 -1.25 -24.04
CA GLY A 88 -12.80 -1.06 -24.66
C GLY A 88 -13.83 -2.12 -24.34
N LEU A 89 -13.41 -3.18 -23.70
CA LEU A 89 -14.32 -4.24 -23.29
C LEU A 89 -15.12 -3.89 -22.05
N PHE A 90 -14.72 -2.86 -21.37
CA PHE A 90 -15.33 -2.52 -20.09
C PHE A 90 -15.86 -1.12 -20.06
#